data_dd5c8fcc1ab9206156669e679d21fe0b
#
_entry.id   dd5c8fcc1ab9206156669e679d21fe0b
#
_cell.length_a   1.000
_cell.length_b   1.000
_cell.length_c   1.000
_cell.angle_alpha   90.00
_cell.angle_beta   90.00
_cell.angle_gamma   90.00
#
_symmetry.space_group_name_H-M   'P 1'
#
loop_
_entity.id
_entity.type
_entity.pdbx_description
1 polymer ?
#
loop_
_entity_poly.entity_id
_entity_poly.type
_entity_poly.pdbx_seq_one_letter_code
_entity_poly.pdbx_strand_id
1 'polypeptide(L)'
;MALTEQLCALLRASAVDLGADDLRPLREAAKRNSVTIVCGINERDGGFSRSTIYNTVVIIGADGALLNRHRKVMPTNPERMVWGFGDASGLKAVDTPVGRVGALICWENYMPLARCAMYAQGVDIYVAPTYDGGQRWVASMQHIAREGGCWVLGSCSAFQACDLPDTLPGKAAMYPSPDEWVNGGDSVIVAPSGRIVAGPLHESKDTGV
;
A
#
# COMPACT_ATOMS: atom_id res chain seq x y z
N MET A 1 24.66 -18.90 0.75
CA MET A 1 23.82 -17.82 1.30
C MET A 1 22.47 -18.42 1.65
N ALA A 2 21.95 -18.18 2.85
CA ALA A 2 20.63 -18.68 3.25
C ALA A 2 19.54 -18.04 2.37
N LEU A 3 18.40 -18.73 2.18
CA LEU A 3 17.28 -18.24 1.36
C LEU A 3 16.84 -16.84 1.81
N THR A 4 16.71 -16.62 3.11
CA THR A 4 16.34 -15.31 3.68
C THR A 4 17.32 -14.20 3.27
N GLU A 5 18.62 -14.46 3.26
CA GLU A 5 19.62 -13.48 2.84
C GLU A 5 19.49 -13.12 1.36
N GLN A 6 19.19 -14.12 0.52
CA GLN A 6 18.96 -13.90 -0.92
C GLN A 6 17.72 -13.02 -1.16
N LEU A 7 16.61 -13.33 -0.48
CA LEU A 7 15.37 -12.55 -0.59
C LEU A 7 15.55 -11.12 -0.07
N CYS A 8 16.23 -10.94 1.07
CA CYS A 8 16.54 -9.61 1.59
C CYS A 8 17.43 -8.81 0.63
N ALA A 9 18.41 -9.44 -0.01
CA ALA A 9 19.27 -8.78 -0.99
C ALA A 9 18.48 -8.32 -2.22
N LEU A 10 17.58 -9.15 -2.74
CA LEU A 10 16.68 -8.80 -3.85
C LEU A 10 15.76 -7.64 -3.48
N LEU A 11 15.12 -7.70 -2.31
CA LEU A 11 14.24 -6.64 -1.84
C LEU A 11 14.97 -5.31 -1.74
N ARG A 12 16.20 -5.31 -1.21
CA ARG A 12 17.03 -4.09 -1.12
C ARG A 12 17.48 -3.56 -2.48
N ALA A 13 17.81 -4.44 -3.41
CA ALA A 13 18.23 -4.06 -4.76
C ALA A 13 17.09 -3.44 -5.57
N SER A 14 15.84 -3.89 -5.34
CA SER A 14 14.63 -3.39 -6.01
C SER A 14 13.90 -2.28 -5.24
N ALA A 15 14.39 -1.91 -4.06
CA ALA A 15 13.77 -0.85 -3.26
C ALA A 15 13.98 0.53 -3.88
N VAL A 16 12.93 1.34 -3.84
CA VAL A 16 12.87 2.68 -4.43
C VAL A 16 13.71 3.68 -3.63
N ASP A 17 14.54 4.42 -4.30
CA ASP A 17 15.26 5.57 -3.75
C ASP A 17 14.58 6.87 -4.21
N LEU A 18 13.90 7.53 -3.28
CA LEU A 18 13.19 8.79 -3.59
C LEU A 18 14.14 9.93 -3.93
N GLY A 19 15.38 9.89 -3.41
CA GLY A 19 16.42 10.88 -3.72
C GLY A 19 16.99 10.72 -5.13
N ALA A 20 16.96 9.52 -5.69
CA ALA A 20 17.36 9.23 -7.07
C ALA A 20 16.25 9.44 -8.10
N ASP A 21 15.06 9.91 -7.67
CA ASP A 21 13.88 10.10 -8.52
C ASP A 21 13.38 8.81 -9.21
N ASP A 22 13.51 7.67 -8.54
CA ASP A 22 13.07 6.37 -9.07
C ASP A 22 11.54 6.34 -9.37
N LEU A 23 10.76 7.24 -8.77
CA LEU A 23 9.34 7.41 -9.05
C LEU A 23 9.03 8.28 -10.27
N ARG A 24 10.05 8.78 -10.99
CA ARG A 24 9.84 9.63 -12.17
C ARG A 24 8.84 9.06 -13.19
N PRO A 25 8.87 7.77 -13.56
CA PRO A 25 7.89 7.23 -14.52
C PRO A 25 6.44 7.35 -14.03
N LEU A 26 6.18 7.12 -12.72
CA LEU A 26 4.86 7.27 -12.14
C LEU A 26 4.44 8.74 -12.06
N ARG A 27 5.35 9.63 -11.69
CA ARG A 27 5.11 11.09 -11.63
C ARG A 27 4.77 11.65 -13.01
N GLU A 28 5.49 11.23 -14.04
CA GLU A 28 5.20 11.61 -15.42
C GLU A 28 3.84 11.02 -15.90
N ALA A 29 3.53 9.79 -15.52
CA ALA A 29 2.24 9.18 -15.84
C ALA A 29 1.08 9.91 -15.15
N ALA A 30 1.21 10.25 -13.86
CA ALA A 30 0.24 11.05 -13.12
C ALA A 30 -0.04 12.38 -13.84
N LYS A 31 1.02 13.09 -14.23
CA LYS A 31 0.92 14.37 -14.95
C LYS A 31 0.29 14.22 -16.33
N ARG A 32 0.73 13.24 -17.13
CA ARG A 32 0.17 13.03 -18.49
C ARG A 32 -1.32 12.74 -18.49
N ASN A 33 -1.79 12.02 -17.47
CA ASN A 33 -3.18 11.57 -17.38
C ASN A 33 -4.01 12.43 -16.42
N SER A 34 -3.42 13.45 -15.79
CA SER A 34 -4.08 14.30 -14.80
C SER A 34 -4.76 13.48 -13.67
N VAL A 35 -4.08 12.46 -13.17
CA VAL A 35 -4.58 11.56 -12.12
C VAL A 35 -3.76 11.66 -10.85
N THR A 36 -4.41 11.50 -9.71
CA THR A 36 -3.73 11.29 -8.42
C THR A 36 -3.40 9.82 -8.26
N ILE A 37 -2.15 9.48 -7.94
CA ILE A 37 -1.69 8.12 -7.73
C ILE A 37 -1.37 7.91 -6.24
N VAL A 38 -1.93 6.86 -5.65
CA VAL A 38 -1.51 6.36 -4.33
C VAL A 38 -0.85 5.00 -4.53
N CYS A 39 0.42 4.88 -4.14
CA CYS A 39 1.22 3.69 -4.43
C CYS A 39 2.00 3.23 -3.20
N GLY A 40 1.90 1.92 -2.88
CA GLY A 40 2.76 1.25 -1.90
C GLY A 40 4.12 0.93 -2.53
N ILE A 41 5.20 1.22 -1.81
CA ILE A 41 6.56 0.97 -2.25
C ILE A 41 7.42 0.39 -1.12
N ASN A 42 8.46 -0.34 -1.48
CA ASN A 42 9.59 -0.58 -0.60
C ASN A 42 10.56 0.60 -0.77
N GLU A 43 10.57 1.52 0.17
CA GLU A 43 11.46 2.69 0.14
C GLU A 43 12.81 2.34 0.75
N ARG A 44 13.91 2.63 0.06
CA ARG A 44 15.26 2.59 0.63
C ARG A 44 15.61 3.97 1.19
N ASP A 45 16.10 3.99 2.43
CA ASP A 45 16.63 5.23 3.00
C ASP A 45 17.90 5.68 2.27
N GLY A 46 17.76 6.72 1.47
CA GLY A 46 18.87 7.33 0.74
C GLY A 46 19.72 8.29 1.57
N GLY A 47 19.22 8.70 2.74
CA GLY A 47 19.85 9.72 3.59
C GLY A 47 20.83 9.15 4.61
N PHE A 48 20.32 8.65 5.71
CA PHE A 48 21.12 8.31 6.89
C PHE A 48 21.74 6.92 6.82
N SER A 49 20.89 5.86 6.82
CA SER A 49 21.38 4.47 6.91
C SER A 49 21.87 3.93 5.57
N ARG A 50 21.32 4.41 4.46
CA ARG A 50 21.52 3.93 3.08
C ARG A 50 21.20 2.44 2.88
N SER A 51 20.64 1.80 3.89
CA SER A 51 20.38 0.36 3.89
C SER A 51 19.03 -0.02 4.52
N THR A 52 18.47 0.83 5.36
CA THR A 52 17.14 0.59 5.94
C THR A 52 16.08 0.68 4.83
N ILE A 53 15.19 -0.31 4.84
CA ILE A 53 14.03 -0.33 3.95
C ILE A 53 12.80 0.00 4.79
N TYR A 54 11.87 0.77 4.21
CA TYR A 54 10.58 1.08 4.83
C TYR A 54 9.44 0.60 3.95
N ASN A 55 8.39 0.11 4.59
CA ASN A 55 7.10 -0.07 3.94
C ASN A 55 6.44 1.31 3.87
N THR A 56 6.31 1.86 2.67
CA THR A 56 5.93 3.25 2.45
C THR A 56 4.78 3.36 1.48
N VAL A 57 3.85 4.26 1.73
CA VAL A 57 2.86 4.70 0.74
C VAL A 57 3.18 6.14 0.33
N VAL A 58 3.15 6.38 -0.97
CA VAL A 58 3.33 7.70 -1.57
C VAL A 58 2.03 8.18 -2.21
N ILE A 59 1.79 9.50 -2.14
CA ILE A 59 0.70 10.17 -2.85
C ILE A 59 1.33 11.12 -3.86
N ILE A 60 1.04 10.89 -5.14
CA ILE A 60 1.53 11.70 -6.26
C ILE A 60 0.35 12.47 -6.83
N GLY A 61 0.47 13.77 -6.91
CA GLY A 61 -0.56 14.65 -7.44
C GLY A 61 -0.74 14.58 -8.96
N ALA A 62 -1.85 15.08 -9.44
CA ALA A 62 -2.17 15.14 -10.87
C ALA A 62 -1.20 16.02 -11.70
N ASP A 63 -0.36 16.80 -11.06
CA ASP A 63 0.74 17.57 -11.64
C ASP A 63 2.07 16.82 -11.65
N GLY A 64 2.11 15.61 -11.07
CA GLY A 64 3.30 14.79 -10.89
C GLY A 64 4.13 15.14 -9.64
N ALA A 65 3.66 16.04 -8.77
CA ALA A 65 4.34 16.35 -7.52
C ALA A 65 4.18 15.20 -6.50
N LEU A 66 5.23 14.91 -5.73
CA LEU A 66 5.13 14.02 -4.58
C LEU A 66 4.49 14.80 -3.42
N LEU A 67 3.20 14.56 -3.17
CA LEU A 67 2.41 15.28 -2.17
C LEU A 67 2.61 14.75 -0.75
N ASN A 68 2.75 13.44 -0.60
CA ASN A 68 3.00 12.81 0.68
C ASN A 68 3.84 11.54 0.55
N ARG A 69 4.60 11.28 1.60
CA ARG A 69 5.34 10.04 1.85
C ARG A 69 5.04 9.60 3.28
N HIS A 70 4.35 8.48 3.43
CA HIS A 70 4.05 7.91 4.73
C HIS A 70 4.75 6.57 4.87
N ARG A 71 5.73 6.49 5.77
CA ARG A 71 6.37 5.24 6.19
C ARG A 71 5.51 4.58 7.26
N LYS A 72 5.17 3.31 7.08
CA LYS A 72 4.39 2.54 8.05
C LYS A 72 4.95 2.71 9.45
N VAL A 73 4.14 3.24 10.37
CA VAL A 73 4.60 3.61 11.71
C VAL A 73 5.12 2.39 12.46
N MET A 74 4.39 1.27 12.36
CA MET A 74 4.76 0.02 12.99
C MET A 74 4.61 -1.15 12.02
N PRO A 75 5.71 -1.70 11.51
CA PRO A 75 5.67 -2.94 10.72
C PRO A 75 5.06 -4.07 11.54
N THR A 76 4.28 -4.93 10.88
CA THR A 76 3.46 -5.96 11.52
C THR A 76 4.28 -7.23 11.75
N ASN A 77 4.40 -7.66 13.00
CA ASN A 77 4.98 -8.96 13.39
C ASN A 77 6.31 -9.26 12.63
N PRO A 78 6.44 -10.27 11.74
CA PRO A 78 7.70 -10.60 11.08
C PRO A 78 8.21 -9.51 10.14
N GLU A 79 7.37 -8.60 9.68
CA GLU A 79 7.77 -7.44 8.89
C GLU A 79 8.89 -6.63 9.56
N ARG A 80 8.94 -6.62 10.91
CA ARG A 80 9.96 -5.91 11.71
C ARG A 80 11.38 -6.44 11.49
N MET A 81 11.52 -7.63 10.92
CA MET A 81 12.83 -8.18 10.54
C MET A 81 13.34 -7.57 9.23
N VAL A 82 12.48 -6.91 8.46
CA VAL A 82 12.76 -6.42 7.11
C VAL A 82 12.65 -4.91 7.03
N TRP A 83 11.54 -4.33 7.55
CA TRP A 83 11.24 -2.92 7.45
C TRP A 83 11.48 -2.16 8.76
N GLY A 84 12.04 -0.96 8.63
CA GLY A 84 12.17 -0.01 9.73
C GLY A 84 10.83 0.61 10.12
N PHE A 85 10.77 1.16 11.35
CA PHE A 85 9.62 1.88 11.86
C PHE A 85 9.54 3.27 11.24
N GLY A 86 8.35 3.72 10.86
CA GLY A 86 8.08 5.10 10.48
C GLY A 86 8.02 6.03 11.70
N ASP A 87 8.09 7.33 11.43
CA ASP A 87 8.10 8.39 12.45
C ASP A 87 6.79 9.18 12.54
N ALA A 88 5.75 8.71 11.90
CA ALA A 88 4.45 9.36 11.77
C ALA A 88 4.45 10.73 11.05
N SER A 89 5.57 11.21 10.53
CA SER A 89 5.63 12.49 9.79
C SER A 89 4.74 12.52 8.54
N GLY A 90 4.45 11.33 8.01
CA GLY A 90 3.56 11.12 6.86
C GLY A 90 2.09 10.87 7.22
N LEU A 91 1.69 10.92 8.49
CA LEU A 91 0.27 10.86 8.88
C LEU A 91 -0.46 12.16 8.50
N LYS A 92 -0.58 12.39 7.19
CA LYS A 92 -1.14 13.59 6.60
C LYS A 92 -2.17 13.25 5.54
N ALA A 93 -3.28 13.97 5.56
CA ALA A 93 -4.18 14.07 4.42
C ALA A 93 -3.77 15.29 3.58
N VAL A 94 -3.75 15.12 2.26
CA VAL A 94 -3.29 16.15 1.31
C VAL A 94 -4.40 16.54 0.35
N ASP A 95 -4.44 17.81 -0.01
CA ASP A 95 -5.43 18.32 -0.96
C ASP A 95 -5.07 17.88 -2.40
N THR A 96 -6.07 17.39 -3.10
CA THR A 96 -5.97 16.96 -4.49
C THR A 96 -7.19 17.45 -5.28
N PRO A 97 -7.17 17.44 -6.62
CA PRO A 97 -8.34 17.82 -7.42
C PRO A 97 -9.59 16.95 -7.17
N VAL A 98 -9.43 15.76 -6.60
CA VAL A 98 -10.53 14.83 -6.31
C VAL A 98 -10.99 14.85 -4.84
N GLY A 99 -10.42 15.71 -4.03
CA GLY A 99 -10.69 15.84 -2.60
C GLY A 99 -9.42 15.62 -1.76
N ARG A 100 -9.58 15.64 -0.46
CA ARG A 100 -8.48 15.42 0.49
C ARG A 100 -8.19 13.94 0.66
N VAL A 101 -6.99 13.51 0.24
CA VAL A 101 -6.57 12.10 0.21
C VAL A 101 -5.61 11.81 1.36
N GLY A 102 -5.89 10.74 2.11
CA GLY A 102 -5.00 10.19 3.13
C GLY A 102 -4.83 8.69 2.98
N ALA A 103 -3.74 8.13 3.49
CA ALA A 103 -3.49 6.69 3.38
C ALA A 103 -2.84 6.12 4.63
N LEU A 104 -3.28 4.92 5.03
CA LEU A 104 -2.66 4.08 6.06
C LEU A 104 -2.43 2.67 5.52
N ILE A 105 -1.29 2.07 5.87
CA ILE A 105 -0.83 0.81 5.28
C ILE A 105 -1.28 -0.39 6.13
N CYS A 106 -2.08 -1.30 5.53
CA CYS A 106 -2.37 -2.63 6.08
C CYS A 106 -2.89 -2.54 7.53
N TRP A 107 -2.23 -3.19 8.48
CA TRP A 107 -2.67 -3.24 9.88
C TRP A 107 -2.55 -1.91 10.66
N GLU A 108 -1.98 -0.86 10.07
CA GLU A 108 -2.16 0.48 10.63
C GLU A 108 -3.63 0.88 10.70
N ASN A 109 -4.45 0.32 9.81
CA ASN A 109 -5.89 0.51 9.78
C ASN A 109 -6.60 -0.05 11.03
N TYR A 110 -5.93 -0.91 11.80
CA TYR A 110 -6.39 -1.38 13.12
C TYR A 110 -5.89 -0.52 14.29
N MET A 111 -5.14 0.56 14.01
CA MET A 111 -4.66 1.51 15.02
C MET A 111 -5.64 2.69 15.14
N PRO A 112 -6.50 2.77 16.18
CA PRO A 112 -7.55 3.79 16.26
C PRO A 112 -7.00 5.20 16.21
N LEU A 113 -5.87 5.48 16.87
CA LEU A 113 -5.27 6.81 16.92
C LEU A 113 -4.73 7.26 15.56
N ALA A 114 -4.21 6.31 14.73
CA ALA A 114 -3.77 6.64 13.37
C ALA A 114 -4.96 7.03 12.48
N ARG A 115 -6.09 6.30 12.58
CA ARG A 115 -7.32 6.68 11.88
C ARG A 115 -7.85 8.02 12.36
N CYS A 116 -7.88 8.24 13.67
CA CYS A 116 -8.30 9.51 14.26
C CYS A 116 -7.48 10.69 13.71
N ALA A 117 -6.16 10.51 13.54
CA ALA A 117 -5.30 11.54 12.95
C ALA A 117 -5.69 11.86 11.49
N MET A 118 -6.16 10.88 10.71
CA MET A 118 -6.67 11.12 9.35
C MET A 118 -8.02 11.84 9.39
N TYR A 119 -8.95 11.40 10.24
CA TYR A 119 -10.29 12.00 10.36
C TYR A 119 -10.22 13.45 10.83
N ALA A 120 -9.34 13.77 11.79
CA ALA A 120 -9.15 15.13 12.30
C ALA A 120 -8.66 16.12 11.23
N GLN A 121 -8.08 15.61 10.14
CA GLN A 121 -7.64 16.42 9.01
C GLN A 121 -8.71 16.52 7.91
N GLY A 122 -9.89 15.94 8.10
CA GLY A 122 -11.00 15.99 7.14
C GLY A 122 -10.70 15.23 5.85
N VAL A 123 -10.23 13.98 5.98
CA VAL A 123 -9.99 13.11 4.81
C VAL A 123 -11.31 12.82 4.09
N ASP A 124 -11.36 13.04 2.78
CA ASP A 124 -12.50 12.71 1.91
C ASP A 124 -12.34 11.31 1.32
N ILE A 125 -11.11 10.97 0.93
CA ILE A 125 -10.75 9.70 0.31
C ILE A 125 -9.63 9.06 1.14
N TYR A 126 -9.97 7.98 1.81
CA TYR A 126 -9.07 7.19 2.65
C TYR A 126 -8.61 5.95 1.88
N VAL A 127 -7.30 5.82 1.64
CA VAL A 127 -6.72 4.71 0.89
C VAL A 127 -6.01 3.75 1.82
N ALA A 128 -6.32 2.47 1.71
CA ALA A 128 -5.79 1.40 2.57
C ALA A 128 -5.10 0.31 1.72
N PRO A 129 -3.86 0.55 1.26
CA PRO A 129 -3.09 -0.48 0.57
C PRO A 129 -2.69 -1.58 1.56
N THR A 130 -2.83 -2.85 1.14
CA THR A 130 -2.63 -3.98 2.04
C THR A 130 -2.21 -5.25 1.30
N TYR A 131 -1.65 -6.18 2.07
CA TYR A 131 -1.55 -7.61 1.72
C TYR A 131 -2.63 -8.43 2.44
N ASP A 132 -3.28 -7.87 3.49
CA ASP A 132 -4.37 -8.49 4.23
C ASP A 132 -5.65 -8.54 3.38
N GLY A 133 -6.51 -9.51 3.64
CA GLY A 133 -7.74 -9.72 2.90
C GLY A 133 -8.79 -10.45 3.73
N GLY A 134 -9.82 -10.94 3.05
CA GLY A 134 -10.90 -11.70 3.64
C GLY A 134 -11.96 -10.82 4.28
N GLN A 135 -13.01 -11.48 4.76
CA GLN A 135 -14.20 -10.84 5.29
C GLN A 135 -13.92 -9.85 6.43
N ARG A 136 -12.93 -10.13 7.30
CA ARG A 136 -12.57 -9.24 8.42
C ARG A 136 -11.99 -7.92 7.92
N TRP A 137 -11.16 -7.98 6.88
CA TRP A 137 -10.62 -6.80 6.24
C TRP A 137 -11.73 -5.94 5.62
N VAL A 138 -12.59 -6.56 4.82
CA VAL A 138 -13.72 -5.87 4.17
C VAL A 138 -14.64 -5.21 5.22
N ALA A 139 -14.98 -5.92 6.30
CA ALA A 139 -15.78 -5.36 7.39
C ALA A 139 -15.10 -4.17 8.06
N SER A 140 -13.77 -4.20 8.20
CA SER A 140 -13.00 -3.07 8.73
C SER A 140 -13.04 -1.87 7.80
N MET A 141 -12.95 -2.06 6.49
CA MET A 141 -13.07 -0.97 5.50
C MET A 141 -14.46 -0.32 5.55
N GLN A 142 -15.52 -1.12 5.73
CA GLN A 142 -16.88 -0.60 5.92
C GLN A 142 -17.03 0.21 7.23
N HIS A 143 -16.40 -0.27 8.30
CA HIS A 143 -16.38 0.43 9.59
C HIS A 143 -15.65 1.77 9.46
N ILE A 144 -14.45 1.78 8.86
CA ILE A 144 -13.62 2.98 8.67
C ILE A 144 -14.38 4.04 7.85
N ALA A 145 -15.02 3.62 6.75
CA ALA A 145 -15.81 4.52 5.93
C ALA A 145 -16.94 5.17 6.72
N ARG A 146 -17.64 4.38 7.55
CA ARG A 146 -18.74 4.87 8.38
C ARG A 146 -18.28 5.74 9.54
N GLU A 147 -17.18 5.35 10.21
CA GLU A 147 -16.58 6.08 11.34
C GLU A 147 -16.04 7.44 10.88
N GLY A 148 -15.30 7.47 9.78
CA GLY A 148 -14.67 8.68 9.24
C GLY A 148 -15.59 9.54 8.36
N GLY A 149 -16.74 9.02 7.94
CA GLY A 149 -17.61 9.71 6.98
C GLY A 149 -16.95 9.94 5.62
N CYS A 150 -16.01 9.10 5.23
CA CYS A 150 -15.17 9.24 4.04
C CYS A 150 -15.31 8.04 3.10
N TRP A 151 -14.92 8.23 1.84
CA TRP A 151 -14.72 7.12 0.92
C TRP A 151 -13.53 6.29 1.35
N VAL A 152 -13.63 4.95 1.27
CA VAL A 152 -12.52 4.05 1.56
C VAL A 152 -12.20 3.21 0.32
N LEU A 153 -10.94 3.24 -0.09
CA LEU A 153 -10.37 2.42 -1.14
C LEU A 153 -9.41 1.41 -0.52
N GLY A 154 -9.91 0.21 -0.22
CA GLY A 154 -9.10 -0.92 0.22
C GLY A 154 -8.47 -1.57 -1.00
N SER A 155 -7.16 -1.43 -1.17
CA SER A 155 -6.43 -2.01 -2.31
C SER A 155 -5.56 -3.16 -1.83
N CYS A 156 -5.90 -4.38 -2.24
CA CYS A 156 -5.13 -5.59 -1.95
C CYS A 156 -4.59 -6.21 -3.24
N SER A 157 -3.33 -6.60 -3.22
CA SER A 157 -2.73 -7.30 -4.35
C SER A 157 -3.32 -8.70 -4.50
N ALA A 158 -3.84 -9.04 -5.68
CA ALA A 158 -4.29 -10.38 -6.02
C ALA A 158 -3.31 -10.99 -7.03
N PHE A 159 -2.68 -12.12 -6.68
CA PHE A 159 -1.73 -12.79 -7.57
C PHE A 159 -1.56 -14.27 -7.25
N GLN A 160 -1.20 -15.02 -8.27
CA GLN A 160 -0.92 -16.45 -8.22
C GLN A 160 0.58 -16.73 -8.27
N ALA A 161 0.96 -17.96 -7.98
CA ALA A 161 2.37 -18.38 -8.03
C ALA A 161 3.00 -18.22 -9.42
N CYS A 162 2.22 -18.37 -10.49
CA CYS A 162 2.69 -18.13 -11.87
C CYS A 162 3.05 -16.65 -12.15
N ASP A 163 2.51 -15.71 -11.40
CA ASP A 163 2.83 -14.28 -11.52
C ASP A 163 4.18 -13.90 -10.89
N LEU A 164 4.72 -14.77 -10.05
CA LEU A 164 6.04 -14.58 -9.46
C LEU A 164 7.14 -14.96 -10.46
N PRO A 165 8.25 -14.21 -10.52
CA PRO A 165 9.37 -14.55 -11.39
C PRO A 165 9.92 -15.94 -11.09
N ASP A 166 10.25 -16.73 -12.13
CA ASP A 166 10.85 -18.06 -11.96
C ASP A 166 12.24 -17.99 -11.33
N THR A 167 12.89 -16.84 -11.42
CA THR A 167 14.18 -16.55 -10.78
C THR A 167 14.07 -16.27 -9.29
N LEU A 168 12.86 -16.22 -8.71
CA LEU A 168 12.67 -15.98 -7.26
C LEU A 168 13.25 -17.16 -6.46
N PRO A 169 14.25 -16.93 -5.61
CA PRO A 169 14.84 -17.98 -4.80
C PRO A 169 13.81 -18.70 -3.94
N GLY A 170 13.78 -20.03 -4.02
CA GLY A 170 12.86 -20.86 -3.25
C GLY A 170 11.43 -20.95 -3.79
N LYS A 171 11.08 -20.28 -4.92
CA LYS A 171 9.73 -20.27 -5.50
C LYS A 171 9.13 -21.66 -5.60
N ALA A 172 9.83 -22.59 -6.25
CA ALA A 172 9.33 -23.93 -6.51
C ALA A 172 9.04 -24.75 -5.23
N ALA A 173 9.77 -24.47 -4.14
CA ALA A 173 9.53 -25.13 -2.85
C ALA A 173 8.40 -24.49 -2.06
N MET A 174 8.23 -23.16 -2.18
CA MET A 174 7.18 -22.42 -1.49
C MET A 174 5.82 -22.52 -2.19
N TYR A 175 5.83 -22.58 -3.53
CA TYR A 175 4.64 -22.56 -4.36
C TYR A 175 4.71 -23.66 -5.43
N PRO A 176 4.39 -24.91 -5.09
CA PRO A 176 4.51 -26.06 -5.99
C PRO A 176 3.48 -26.06 -7.13
N SER A 177 2.34 -25.37 -6.93
CA SER A 177 1.31 -25.24 -7.96
C SER A 177 1.34 -23.85 -8.59
N PRO A 178 1.45 -23.72 -9.92
CA PRO A 178 1.46 -22.41 -10.59
C PRO A 178 0.16 -21.63 -10.42
N ASP A 179 -0.97 -22.32 -10.28
CA ASP A 179 -2.30 -21.73 -10.18
C ASP A 179 -2.70 -21.40 -8.73
N GLU A 180 -1.84 -21.69 -7.78
CA GLU A 180 -2.07 -21.38 -6.37
C GLU A 180 -2.13 -19.87 -6.15
N TRP A 181 -3.20 -19.41 -5.51
CA TRP A 181 -3.30 -18.02 -5.07
C TRP A 181 -2.34 -17.77 -3.91
N VAL A 182 -1.34 -16.95 -4.16
CA VAL A 182 -0.41 -16.48 -3.12
C VAL A 182 -1.10 -15.41 -2.27
N ASN A 183 -1.92 -14.59 -2.91
CA ASN A 183 -2.86 -13.69 -2.25
C ASN A 183 -4.14 -13.58 -3.09
N GLY A 184 -5.28 -13.82 -2.45
CA GLY A 184 -6.59 -13.77 -3.11
C GLY A 184 -7.15 -12.36 -3.32
N GLY A 185 -6.54 -11.32 -2.74
CA GLY A 185 -6.98 -9.93 -2.93
C GLY A 185 -8.02 -9.47 -1.90
N ASP A 186 -9.24 -9.19 -2.32
CA ASP A 186 -10.34 -8.52 -1.63
C ASP A 186 -10.29 -6.98 -1.68
N SER A 187 -9.84 -6.44 -2.82
CA SER A 187 -9.94 -5.00 -3.07
C SER A 187 -11.40 -4.56 -3.06
N VAL A 188 -11.66 -3.42 -2.39
CA VAL A 188 -13.03 -2.94 -2.16
C VAL A 188 -13.09 -1.42 -2.18
N ILE A 189 -14.19 -0.87 -2.72
CA ILE A 189 -14.54 0.54 -2.61
C ILE A 189 -15.79 0.66 -1.74
N VAL A 190 -15.70 1.48 -0.70
CA VAL A 190 -16.77 1.67 0.28
C VAL A 190 -17.16 3.15 0.34
N ALA A 191 -18.44 3.43 0.21
CA ALA A 191 -19.01 4.77 0.38
C ALA A 191 -19.03 5.21 1.85
N PRO A 192 -19.12 6.53 2.16
CA PRO A 192 -19.18 7.05 3.53
C PRO A 192 -20.31 6.46 4.39
N SER A 193 -21.36 5.91 3.76
CA SER A 193 -22.44 5.20 4.45
C SER A 193 -22.04 3.82 4.99
N GLY A 194 -20.85 3.30 4.63
CA GLY A 194 -20.42 1.92 4.87
C GLY A 194 -20.89 0.94 3.80
N ARG A 195 -21.59 1.40 2.76
CA ARG A 195 -22.05 0.54 1.66
C ARG A 195 -20.90 0.25 0.70
N ILE A 196 -20.65 -1.02 0.42
CA ILE A 196 -19.74 -1.45 -0.64
C ILE A 196 -20.32 -1.02 -1.99
N VAL A 197 -19.54 -0.33 -2.81
CA VAL A 197 -19.93 0.14 -4.14
C VAL A 197 -19.20 -0.61 -5.26
N ALA A 198 -18.02 -1.18 -4.97
CA ALA A 198 -17.30 -2.07 -5.87
C ALA A 198 -16.51 -3.12 -5.07
N GLY A 199 -16.37 -4.32 -5.61
CA GLY A 199 -15.75 -5.45 -4.93
C GLY A 199 -16.65 -6.11 -3.85
N PRO A 200 -16.09 -6.93 -2.95
CA PRO A 200 -14.67 -7.30 -2.91
C PRO A 200 -14.25 -8.15 -4.11
N LEU A 201 -13.07 -7.87 -4.67
CA LEU A 201 -12.47 -8.66 -5.73
C LEU A 201 -11.66 -9.79 -5.10
N HIS A 202 -12.21 -10.97 -5.04
CA HIS A 202 -11.59 -12.16 -4.47
C HIS A 202 -11.15 -13.11 -5.57
N GLU A 203 -9.90 -13.57 -5.53
CA GLU A 203 -9.31 -14.47 -6.52
C GLU A 203 -9.58 -14.01 -7.95
N SER A 204 -9.46 -12.72 -8.19
CA SER A 204 -9.69 -12.09 -9.49
C SER A 204 -8.54 -11.16 -9.83
N LYS A 205 -8.10 -11.24 -11.09
CA LYS A 205 -7.13 -10.29 -11.67
C LYS A 205 -7.81 -9.16 -12.44
N ASP A 206 -9.13 -9.10 -12.36
CA ASP A 206 -9.92 -8.04 -13.00
C ASP A 206 -9.69 -6.69 -12.32
N THR A 207 -9.84 -5.64 -13.09
CA THR A 207 -9.92 -4.29 -12.54
C THR A 207 -11.36 -4.04 -12.12
N GLY A 208 -11.59 -3.85 -10.81
CA GLY A 208 -12.92 -3.58 -10.28
C GLY A 208 -13.36 -2.16 -10.58
N VAL A 209 -13.89 -1.96 -11.77
CA VAL A 209 -14.56 -0.71 -12.17
C VAL A 209 -16.05 -0.94 -12.21
#